data_bfaccbbcdb9805a79a8c5b50d119e228
#
_entry.id   bfaccbbcdb9805a79a8c5b50d119e228
#
_cell.length_a   1.000
_cell.length_b   1.000
_cell.length_c   1.000
_cell.angle_alpha   90.00
_cell.angle_beta   90.00
_cell.angle_gamma   90.00
#
_symmetry.space_group_name_H-M   'P 1'
#
loop_
_entity.id
_entity.type
_entity.pdbx_description
1 polymer ?
#
loop_
_entity_poly.entity_id
_entity_poly.type
_entity_poly.pdbx_seq_one_letter_code
_entity_poly.pdbx_strand_id
1 'polypeptide(L)'
;SRRPDVRREVIRASRVSGVDDTFSVAQFTGNMHGDVDFYANFIDIFNVRFAGPLSDAGLSYYDYFLVDSLQHEGRKTYLIRFHPKRTATPVLDGEIRIDSASYALRSAAARMPRGVNVNWIKHLVLECENRPVGDSLWFRGRDRASAEFSIATGDSARMVSFIGTREVVYTDVRIGQPLPAEVLRADNEVVVDEAETQRHDDAYWEQVRPYRLTDRERGIYAMV
;
A
#
# COMPACT_ATOMS: atom_id res chain seq x y z
N SER A 1 17.41 19.59 -18.71
CA SER A 1 17.91 19.30 -17.33
C SER A 1 16.87 18.46 -16.63
N ARG A 2 17.14 17.16 -16.51
CA ARG A 2 16.33 16.26 -15.67
C ARG A 2 16.51 16.71 -14.23
N ARG A 3 15.46 17.22 -13.64
CA ARG A 3 15.43 17.39 -12.19
C ARG A 3 15.41 16.00 -11.57
N PRO A 4 16.18 15.76 -10.50
CA PRO A 4 16.08 14.50 -9.77
C PRO A 4 14.63 14.32 -9.30
N ASP A 5 14.16 13.08 -9.32
CA ASP A 5 12.85 12.72 -8.74
C ASP A 5 12.96 12.95 -7.23
N VAL A 6 12.43 14.07 -6.79
CA VAL A 6 12.40 14.43 -5.36
C VAL A 6 11.01 14.14 -4.83
N ARG A 7 10.92 13.16 -3.95
CA ARG A 7 9.73 12.90 -3.16
C ARG A 7 9.83 13.66 -1.84
N ARG A 8 8.73 14.28 -1.44
CA ARG A 8 8.57 14.90 -0.13
C ARG A 8 7.23 14.50 0.45
N GLU A 9 7.23 14.07 1.68
CA GLU A 9 6.04 13.72 2.44
C GLU A 9 5.98 14.59 3.71
N VAL A 10 4.84 15.23 3.93
CA VAL A 10 4.58 16.00 5.15
C VAL A 10 3.43 15.31 5.88
N ILE A 11 3.72 14.71 7.03
CA ILE A 11 2.72 14.07 7.88
C ILE A 11 2.13 15.13 8.80
N ARG A 12 0.86 15.48 8.59
CA ARG A 12 0.13 16.47 9.38
C ARG A 12 -0.66 15.86 10.52
N ALA A 13 -1.04 14.60 10.38
CA ALA A 13 -1.78 13.90 11.40
C ALA A 13 -1.46 12.40 11.36
N SER A 14 -1.31 11.78 12.51
CA SER A 14 -1.11 10.34 12.63
C SER A 14 -1.87 9.84 13.86
N ARG A 15 -2.60 8.75 13.70
CA ARG A 15 -3.29 8.09 14.81
C ARG A 15 -3.12 6.59 14.68
N VAL A 16 -2.74 5.99 15.79
CA VAL A 16 -2.63 4.53 15.92
C VAL A 16 -3.58 4.09 17.00
N SER A 17 -4.21 2.94 16.81
CA SER A 17 -5.14 2.37 17.79
C SER A 17 -5.03 0.84 17.82
N GLY A 18 -5.37 0.24 18.96
CA GLY A 18 -5.48 -1.21 19.11
C GLY A 18 -4.23 -1.94 19.55
N VAL A 19 -3.13 -1.24 19.85
CA VAL A 19 -1.89 -1.84 20.36
C VAL A 19 -1.23 -0.90 21.37
N ASP A 20 -1.02 -1.36 22.59
CA ASP A 20 -0.30 -0.62 23.64
C ASP A 20 1.22 -0.56 23.44
N ASP A 21 1.75 -1.34 22.50
CA ASP A 21 3.17 -1.44 22.24
C ASP A 21 3.59 -0.51 21.10
N THR A 22 4.05 0.68 21.47
CA THR A 22 4.56 1.72 20.57
C THR A 22 5.68 1.22 19.64
N PHE A 23 6.43 0.21 20.05
CA PHE A 23 7.54 -0.34 19.26
C PHE A 23 7.05 -1.18 18.08
N SER A 24 6.08 -2.07 18.30
CA SER A 24 5.50 -2.91 17.23
C SER A 24 4.77 -2.08 16.20
N VAL A 25 4.11 -1.02 16.63
CA VAL A 25 3.41 -0.08 15.76
C VAL A 25 4.37 0.75 14.94
N ALA A 26 5.44 1.29 15.55
CA ALA A 26 6.45 2.07 14.84
C ALA A 26 7.19 1.22 13.79
N GLN A 27 7.48 -0.05 14.09
CA GLN A 27 8.03 -0.97 13.10
C GLN A 27 7.07 -1.27 11.97
N PHE A 28 5.79 -1.48 12.28
CA PHE A 28 4.77 -1.74 11.27
C PHE A 28 4.57 -0.54 10.35
N THR A 29 4.40 0.65 10.90
CA THR A 29 4.24 1.88 10.14
C THR A 29 5.54 2.28 9.44
N GLY A 30 6.69 2.18 10.11
CA GLY A 30 7.99 2.57 9.57
C GLY A 30 8.42 1.73 8.36
N ASN A 31 8.16 0.43 8.39
CA ASN A 31 8.53 -0.48 7.30
C ASN A 31 7.51 -0.53 6.14
N MET A 32 6.38 0.17 6.25
CA MET A 32 5.35 0.28 5.20
C MET A 32 5.25 1.70 4.61
N HIS A 33 6.24 2.55 4.81
CA HIS A 33 6.23 3.92 4.25
C HIS A 33 6.38 3.97 2.72
N GLY A 34 6.73 2.86 2.07
CA GLY A 34 6.79 2.79 0.61
C GLY A 34 5.41 2.58 -0.02
N ASP A 35 5.16 3.23 -1.15
CA ASP A 35 4.05 2.87 -2.02
C ASP A 35 4.28 1.48 -2.58
N VAL A 36 3.22 0.69 -2.68
CA VAL A 36 3.29 -0.60 -3.35
C VAL A 36 3.36 -0.37 -4.85
N ASP A 37 4.57 -0.38 -5.41
CA ASP A 37 4.78 -0.22 -6.83
C ASP A 37 4.89 -1.58 -7.53
N PHE A 38 3.82 -1.97 -8.21
CA PHE A 38 3.77 -3.24 -8.95
C PHE A 38 4.67 -3.26 -10.19
N TYR A 39 5.15 -2.10 -10.66
CA TYR A 39 6.10 -1.98 -11.78
C TYR A 39 7.56 -2.10 -11.34
N ALA A 40 7.86 -1.94 -10.05
CA ALA A 40 9.19 -2.11 -9.52
C ALA A 40 9.68 -3.56 -9.71
N ASN A 41 10.96 -3.77 -9.99
CA ASN A 41 11.53 -5.11 -10.10
C ASN A 41 11.33 -5.91 -8.82
N PHE A 42 11.40 -5.23 -7.69
CA PHE A 42 11.10 -5.79 -6.38
C PHE A 42 10.29 -4.80 -5.57
N ILE A 43 9.30 -5.31 -4.86
CA ILE A 43 8.46 -4.59 -3.92
C ILE A 43 8.99 -4.91 -2.53
N ASP A 44 9.49 -3.89 -1.83
CA ASP A 44 10.01 -4.05 -0.47
C ASP A 44 8.86 -3.94 0.54
N ILE A 45 8.57 -5.05 1.22
CA ILE A 45 7.51 -5.12 2.23
C ILE A 45 8.10 -5.80 3.47
N PHE A 46 8.14 -5.10 4.60
CA PHE A 46 8.69 -5.60 5.86
C PHE A 46 10.11 -6.17 5.72
N ASN A 47 10.98 -5.48 4.98
CA ASN A 47 12.35 -5.91 4.65
C ASN A 47 12.42 -7.22 3.84
N VAL A 48 11.33 -7.64 3.23
CA VAL A 48 11.28 -8.77 2.30
C VAL A 48 11.04 -8.23 0.90
N ARG A 49 11.85 -8.69 -0.05
CA ARG A 49 11.81 -8.27 -1.45
C ARG A 49 10.98 -9.25 -2.27
N PHE A 50 9.74 -8.87 -2.56
CA PHE A 50 8.85 -9.62 -3.45
C PHE A 50 9.10 -9.23 -4.91
N ALA A 51 9.15 -10.21 -5.81
CA ALA A 51 9.26 -9.93 -7.24
C ALA A 51 8.02 -9.16 -7.73
N GLY A 52 8.23 -8.05 -8.46
CA GLY A 52 7.16 -7.23 -8.99
C GLY A 52 6.50 -7.87 -10.21
N PRO A 53 5.18 -8.04 -10.23
CA PRO A 53 4.51 -8.74 -11.33
C PRO A 53 4.42 -7.93 -12.64
N LEU A 54 4.56 -6.61 -12.60
CA LEU A 54 4.56 -5.76 -13.81
C LEU A 54 5.95 -5.25 -14.19
N SER A 55 6.98 -5.78 -13.56
CA SER A 55 8.37 -5.43 -13.88
C SER A 55 8.88 -6.15 -15.12
N ASP A 56 9.99 -5.68 -15.66
CA ASP A 56 10.70 -6.35 -16.76
C ASP A 56 11.11 -7.80 -16.38
N ALA A 57 11.47 -8.02 -15.12
CA ALA A 57 11.80 -9.34 -14.60
C ALA A 57 10.56 -10.23 -14.36
N GLY A 58 9.35 -9.65 -14.36
CA GLY A 58 8.09 -10.33 -14.02
C GLY A 58 7.87 -11.61 -14.80
N LEU A 59 8.18 -11.63 -16.09
CA LEU A 59 8.06 -12.82 -16.94
C LEU A 59 8.92 -14.00 -16.49
N SER A 60 9.98 -13.76 -15.72
CA SER A 60 10.81 -14.82 -15.14
C SER A 60 10.19 -15.47 -13.91
N TYR A 61 9.33 -14.74 -13.21
CA TYR A 61 8.72 -15.17 -11.95
C TYR A 61 7.28 -15.64 -12.09
N TYR A 62 6.53 -15.12 -13.09
CA TYR A 62 5.10 -15.32 -13.20
C TYR A 62 4.65 -15.84 -14.56
N ASP A 63 3.57 -16.61 -14.56
CA ASP A 63 2.73 -16.88 -15.71
C ASP A 63 1.51 -15.95 -15.68
N TYR A 64 1.08 -15.49 -16.87
CA TYR A 64 -0.01 -14.53 -17.01
C TYR A 64 -1.13 -15.13 -17.86
N PHE A 65 -2.36 -14.94 -17.41
CA PHE A 65 -3.55 -15.46 -18.06
C PHE A 65 -4.54 -14.32 -18.26
N LEU A 66 -4.89 -14.03 -19.50
CA LEU A 66 -6.02 -13.16 -19.79
C LEU A 66 -7.31 -13.91 -19.41
N VAL A 67 -7.98 -13.43 -18.37
CA VAL A 67 -9.19 -14.06 -17.84
C VAL A 67 -10.43 -13.53 -18.54
N ASP A 68 -10.50 -12.19 -18.70
CA ASP A 68 -11.68 -11.53 -19.23
C ASP A 68 -11.34 -10.14 -19.79
N SER A 69 -12.33 -9.58 -20.47
CA SER A 69 -12.32 -8.22 -20.99
C SER A 69 -13.64 -7.54 -20.63
N LEU A 70 -13.62 -6.69 -19.63
CA LEU A 70 -14.79 -6.09 -19.00
C LEU A 70 -14.95 -4.62 -19.40
N GLN A 71 -16.19 -4.15 -19.44
CA GLN A 71 -16.48 -2.71 -19.48
C GLN A 71 -16.59 -2.21 -18.04
N HIS A 72 -15.83 -1.19 -17.70
CA HIS A 72 -15.86 -0.57 -16.37
C HIS A 72 -15.76 0.94 -16.52
N GLU A 73 -16.77 1.67 -16.04
CA GLU A 73 -16.86 3.14 -16.17
C GLU A 73 -16.69 3.64 -17.60
N GLY A 74 -17.34 2.95 -18.56
CA GLY A 74 -17.27 3.30 -19.97
C GLY A 74 -15.95 2.97 -20.69
N ARG A 75 -15.00 2.35 -20.00
CA ARG A 75 -13.70 1.94 -20.57
C ARG A 75 -13.56 0.43 -20.59
N LYS A 76 -13.03 -0.09 -21.69
CA LYS A 76 -12.68 -1.50 -21.79
C LYS A 76 -11.45 -1.79 -20.95
N THR A 77 -11.49 -2.85 -20.17
CA THR A 77 -10.45 -3.23 -19.20
C THR A 77 -10.13 -4.70 -19.34
N TYR A 78 -8.87 -5.06 -19.45
CA TYR A 78 -8.41 -6.43 -19.42
C TYR A 78 -8.22 -6.88 -17.99
N LEU A 79 -8.81 -8.04 -17.65
CA LEU A 79 -8.56 -8.75 -16.39
C LEU A 79 -7.50 -9.82 -16.66
N ILE A 80 -6.35 -9.66 -16.05
CA ILE A 80 -5.21 -10.58 -16.19
C ILE A 80 -4.90 -11.15 -14.82
N ARG A 81 -4.87 -12.47 -14.72
CA ARG A 81 -4.36 -13.17 -13.55
C ARG A 81 -2.88 -13.45 -13.74
N PHE A 82 -2.09 -13.23 -12.70
CA PHE A 82 -0.70 -13.64 -12.63
C PHE A 82 -0.51 -14.68 -11.52
N HIS A 83 0.28 -15.69 -11.82
CA HIS A 83 0.55 -16.79 -10.90
C HIS A 83 2.06 -17.07 -10.85
N PRO A 84 2.65 -17.27 -9.68
CA PRO A 84 4.08 -17.53 -9.58
C PRO A 84 4.45 -18.89 -10.15
N LYS A 85 5.51 -18.95 -10.96
CA LYS A 85 6.08 -20.19 -11.50
C LYS A 85 6.68 -21.07 -10.40
N ARG A 86 7.20 -20.44 -9.33
CA ARG A 86 7.82 -21.11 -8.18
C ARG A 86 7.58 -20.27 -6.93
N THR A 87 7.48 -20.92 -5.78
CA THR A 87 7.27 -20.26 -4.47
C THR A 87 8.52 -20.33 -3.57
N ALA A 88 9.68 -20.72 -4.12
CA ALA A 88 10.94 -20.75 -3.38
C ALA A 88 11.52 -19.36 -3.06
N THR A 89 11.03 -18.34 -3.74
CA THR A 89 11.39 -16.93 -3.52
C THR A 89 10.14 -16.14 -3.14
N PRO A 90 10.27 -14.97 -2.48
CA PRO A 90 9.11 -14.11 -2.22
C PRO A 90 8.46 -13.65 -3.52
N VAL A 91 7.27 -14.15 -3.78
CA VAL A 91 6.43 -13.86 -4.95
C VAL A 91 4.99 -13.63 -4.50
N LEU A 92 4.19 -13.08 -5.41
CA LEU A 92 2.78 -12.79 -5.19
C LEU A 92 1.91 -13.63 -6.14
N ASP A 93 0.66 -13.82 -5.80
CA ASP A 93 -0.38 -14.43 -6.65
C ASP A 93 -1.55 -13.46 -6.69
N GLY A 94 -2.10 -13.14 -7.87
CA GLY A 94 -3.13 -12.14 -7.93
C GLY A 94 -3.69 -11.83 -9.29
N GLU A 95 -4.37 -10.68 -9.33
CA GLU A 95 -5.04 -10.16 -10.50
C GLU A 95 -4.70 -8.69 -10.72
N ILE A 96 -4.62 -8.31 -11.98
CA ILE A 96 -4.45 -6.93 -12.42
C ILE A 96 -5.53 -6.56 -13.42
N ARG A 97 -5.95 -5.32 -13.39
CA ARG A 97 -6.85 -4.73 -14.37
C ARG A 97 -6.12 -3.65 -15.14
N ILE A 98 -6.07 -3.79 -16.44
CA ILE A 98 -5.35 -2.91 -17.36
C ILE A 98 -6.35 -2.21 -18.26
N ASP A 99 -6.27 -0.89 -18.35
CA ASP A 99 -7.04 -0.10 -19.32
C ASP A 99 -6.61 -0.45 -20.74
N SER A 100 -7.56 -0.78 -21.62
CA SER A 100 -7.24 -1.27 -22.98
C SER A 100 -6.72 -0.19 -23.93
N ALA A 101 -6.98 1.07 -23.65
CA ALA A 101 -6.59 2.19 -24.50
C ALA A 101 -5.21 2.74 -24.13
N SER A 102 -4.95 2.91 -22.83
CA SER A 102 -3.70 3.48 -22.32
C SER A 102 -2.70 2.44 -21.83
N TYR A 103 -3.13 1.18 -21.67
CA TYR A 103 -2.37 0.10 -21.03
C TYR A 103 -1.92 0.42 -19.60
N ALA A 104 -2.54 1.40 -18.98
CA ALA A 104 -2.27 1.75 -17.58
C ALA A 104 -2.88 0.72 -16.63
N LEU A 105 -2.20 0.47 -15.53
CA LEU A 105 -2.74 -0.31 -14.42
C LEU A 105 -3.90 0.46 -13.78
N ARG A 106 -5.10 -0.10 -13.81
CA ARG A 106 -6.28 0.43 -13.12
C ARG A 106 -6.33 -0.05 -11.67
N SER A 107 -6.12 -1.34 -11.48
CA SER A 107 -6.08 -1.92 -10.14
C SER A 107 -5.24 -3.18 -10.13
N ALA A 108 -4.71 -3.50 -8.97
CA ALA A 108 -4.10 -4.78 -8.67
C ALA A 108 -4.59 -5.27 -7.31
N ALA A 109 -4.78 -6.58 -7.22
CA ALA A 109 -5.02 -7.28 -5.96
C ALA A 109 -4.10 -8.50 -5.94
N ALA A 110 -3.23 -8.57 -4.93
CA ALA A 110 -2.21 -9.59 -4.83
C ALA A 110 -2.12 -10.13 -3.41
N ARG A 111 -1.75 -11.39 -3.27
CA ARG A 111 -1.52 -12.04 -1.99
C ARG A 111 -0.25 -12.86 -2.01
N MET A 112 0.33 -13.08 -0.86
CA MET A 112 1.42 -14.02 -0.69
C MET A 112 0.87 -15.46 -0.77
N PRO A 113 1.37 -16.32 -1.69
CA PRO A 113 0.96 -17.71 -1.75
C PRO A 113 1.42 -18.49 -0.52
N ARG A 114 0.71 -19.56 -0.18
CA ARG A 114 1.02 -20.41 0.99
C ARG A 114 2.41 -21.06 0.96
N GLY A 115 2.98 -21.25 -0.21
CA GLY A 115 4.30 -21.85 -0.38
C GLY A 115 5.47 -20.89 -0.13
N VAL A 116 5.21 -19.59 -0.03
CA VAL A 116 6.23 -18.58 0.29
C VAL A 116 6.39 -18.54 1.81
N ASN A 117 7.63 -18.73 2.27
CA ASN A 117 7.95 -18.66 3.69
C ASN A 117 8.63 -17.33 4.00
N VAL A 118 7.95 -16.51 4.80
CA VAL A 118 8.48 -15.29 5.39
C VAL A 118 8.29 -15.43 6.89
N ASN A 119 9.36 -15.61 7.62
CA ASN A 119 9.44 -16.12 9.00
C ASN A 119 8.34 -15.67 9.99
N TRP A 120 7.83 -14.46 9.89
CA TRP A 120 6.88 -13.85 10.83
C TRP A 120 5.62 -13.31 10.18
N ILE A 121 5.53 -13.36 8.84
CA ILE A 121 4.34 -12.99 8.07
C ILE A 121 3.63 -14.26 7.62
N LYS A 122 2.41 -14.49 8.09
CA LYS A 122 1.58 -15.63 7.68
C LYS A 122 0.76 -15.33 6.43
N HIS A 123 0.18 -14.15 6.39
CA HIS A 123 -0.63 -13.69 5.28
C HIS A 123 -0.24 -12.26 4.91
N LEU A 124 -0.21 -11.99 3.62
CA LEU A 124 -0.03 -10.66 3.07
C LEU A 124 -1.01 -10.48 1.91
N VAL A 125 -1.73 -9.37 1.93
CA VAL A 125 -2.61 -8.92 0.86
C VAL A 125 -2.27 -7.48 0.51
N LEU A 126 -2.12 -7.21 -0.77
CA LEU A 126 -1.82 -5.90 -1.33
C LEU A 126 -2.88 -5.55 -2.35
N GLU A 127 -3.43 -4.37 -2.26
CA GLU A 127 -4.40 -3.85 -3.21
C GLU A 127 -4.01 -2.43 -3.61
N CYS A 128 -4.16 -2.10 -4.87
CA CYS A 128 -4.06 -0.73 -5.34
C CYS A 128 -5.12 -0.42 -6.38
N GLU A 129 -5.56 0.83 -6.37
CA GLU A 129 -6.47 1.39 -7.36
C GLU A 129 -5.88 2.68 -7.90
N ASN A 130 -5.81 2.78 -9.22
CA ASN A 130 -5.41 4.00 -9.91
C ASN A 130 -6.63 4.63 -10.59
N ARG A 131 -6.63 5.94 -10.68
CA ARG A 131 -7.68 6.72 -11.31
C ARG A 131 -7.11 7.59 -12.42
N PRO A 132 -7.85 7.82 -13.51
CA PRO A 132 -7.43 8.76 -14.53
C PRO A 132 -7.45 10.17 -13.94
N VAL A 133 -6.41 10.94 -14.27
CA VAL A 133 -6.30 12.37 -13.94
C VAL A 133 -6.10 13.13 -15.25
N GLY A 134 -7.10 13.90 -15.64
CA GLY A 134 -7.16 14.45 -16.99
C GLY A 134 -7.34 13.35 -18.05
N ASP A 135 -6.89 13.62 -19.27
CA ASP A 135 -7.18 12.75 -20.42
C ASP A 135 -6.20 11.58 -20.59
N SER A 136 -4.97 11.70 -20.07
CA SER A 136 -3.89 10.77 -20.43
C SER A 136 -3.04 10.26 -19.28
N LEU A 137 -3.25 10.78 -18.07
CA LEU A 137 -2.46 10.39 -16.91
C LEU A 137 -3.27 9.52 -15.97
N TRP A 138 -2.58 8.56 -15.35
CA TRP A 138 -3.13 7.73 -14.30
C TRP A 138 -2.36 8.01 -13.00
N PHE A 139 -3.07 8.14 -11.92
CA PHE A 139 -2.49 8.39 -10.62
C PHE A 139 -3.09 7.46 -9.56
N ARG A 140 -2.33 7.20 -8.53
CA ARG A 140 -2.76 6.41 -7.40
C ARG A 140 -3.99 7.05 -6.73
N GLY A 141 -5.05 6.29 -6.58
CA GLY A 141 -6.26 6.69 -5.86
C GLY A 141 -6.33 6.08 -4.47
N ARG A 142 -5.91 4.81 -4.35
CA ARG A 142 -5.96 4.08 -3.10
C ARG A 142 -4.93 2.97 -3.09
N ASP A 143 -4.29 2.78 -1.94
CA ASP A 143 -3.46 1.62 -1.62
C ASP A 143 -3.95 0.99 -0.32
N ARG A 144 -3.96 -0.32 -0.28
CA ARG A 144 -4.22 -1.08 0.93
C ARG A 144 -3.25 -2.23 1.04
N ALA A 145 -2.65 -2.36 2.22
CA ALA A 145 -1.84 -3.51 2.57
C ALA A 145 -2.31 -4.07 3.90
N SER A 146 -2.51 -5.38 3.95
CA SER A 146 -2.91 -6.09 5.17
C SER A 146 -1.99 -7.28 5.37
N ALA A 147 -1.45 -7.43 6.57
CA ALA A 147 -0.57 -8.55 6.90
C ALA A 147 -0.95 -9.16 8.25
N GLU A 148 -0.90 -10.49 8.31
CA GLU A 148 -0.99 -11.23 9.56
C GLU A 148 0.42 -11.60 10.02
N PHE A 149 0.74 -11.18 11.23
CA PHE A 149 2.01 -11.42 11.89
C PHE A 149 1.86 -12.46 12.98
N SER A 150 2.91 -13.27 13.17
CA SER A 150 3.03 -14.16 14.32
C SER A 150 4.36 -13.92 14.99
N ILE A 151 4.30 -13.58 16.27
CA ILE A 151 5.47 -13.38 17.11
C ILE A 151 5.41 -14.31 18.33
N ALA A 152 6.57 -14.82 18.73
CA ALA A 152 6.69 -15.56 19.98
C ALA A 152 6.83 -14.56 21.12
N THR A 153 6.01 -14.70 22.16
CA THR A 153 6.05 -13.82 23.32
C THR A 153 6.52 -14.61 24.56
N GLY A 154 7.57 -14.11 25.23
CA GLY A 154 8.05 -14.63 26.51
C GLY A 154 8.70 -16.01 26.48
N ASP A 155 9.06 -16.53 27.65
CA ASP A 155 9.75 -17.82 27.86
C ASP A 155 8.91 -19.05 27.50
N SER A 156 7.62 -18.91 27.24
CA SER A 156 6.69 -20.03 27.09
C SER A 156 6.31 -20.35 25.63
N ALA A 157 7.07 -19.95 24.65
CA ALA A 157 6.81 -20.23 23.23
C ALA A 157 5.35 -19.97 22.76
N ARG A 158 4.64 -19.08 23.44
CA ARG A 158 3.28 -18.73 23.09
C ARG A 158 3.31 -17.84 21.85
N MET A 159 2.71 -18.31 20.76
CA MET A 159 2.57 -17.52 19.54
C MET A 159 1.35 -16.60 19.67
N VAL A 160 1.58 -15.31 19.49
CA VAL A 160 0.52 -14.31 19.37
C VAL A 160 0.45 -13.87 17.91
N SER A 161 -0.75 -13.89 17.35
CA SER A 161 -0.99 -13.39 15.99
C SER A 161 -1.79 -12.10 16.05
N PHE A 162 -1.41 -11.13 15.23
CA PHE A 162 -2.16 -9.90 15.02
C PHE A 162 -2.23 -9.54 13.55
N ILE A 163 -3.26 -8.80 13.16
CA ILE A 163 -3.43 -8.32 11.79
C ILE A 163 -3.22 -6.82 11.79
N GLY A 164 -2.25 -6.37 11.00
CA GLY A 164 -2.05 -4.97 10.69
C GLY A 164 -2.63 -4.64 9.32
N THR A 165 -3.33 -3.51 9.22
CA THR A 165 -3.84 -2.99 7.95
C THR A 165 -3.45 -1.53 7.82
N ARG A 166 -2.84 -1.20 6.69
CA ARG A 166 -2.57 0.18 6.26
C ARG A 166 -3.40 0.48 5.03
N GLU A 167 -4.05 1.61 5.03
CA GLU A 167 -4.77 2.13 3.87
C GLU A 167 -4.37 3.58 3.62
N VAL A 168 -4.10 3.90 2.38
CA VAL A 168 -3.77 5.26 1.91
C VAL A 168 -4.75 5.62 0.81
N VAL A 169 -5.40 6.76 0.96
CA VAL A 169 -6.28 7.33 -0.06
C VAL A 169 -5.70 8.66 -0.51
N TYR A 170 -5.55 8.80 -1.82
CA TYR A 170 -5.01 10.00 -2.44
C TYR A 170 -6.18 10.88 -2.91
N THR A 171 -6.25 12.08 -2.37
CA THR A 171 -7.26 13.08 -2.71
C THR A 171 -6.59 14.35 -3.21
N ASP A 172 -7.34 15.19 -3.94
CA ASP A 172 -6.87 16.49 -4.43
C ASP A 172 -5.53 16.42 -5.21
N VAL A 173 -5.43 15.45 -6.12
CA VAL A 173 -4.23 15.27 -6.95
C VAL A 173 -4.10 16.41 -7.94
N ARG A 174 -3.01 17.18 -7.86
CA ARG A 174 -2.70 18.30 -8.72
C ARG A 174 -1.44 18.05 -9.53
N ILE A 175 -1.56 18.10 -10.84
CA ILE A 175 -0.46 17.82 -11.77
C ILE A 175 -0.01 19.12 -12.43
N GLY A 176 1.32 19.26 -12.59
CA GLY A 176 1.90 20.41 -13.29
C GLY A 176 1.91 21.70 -12.48
N GLN A 177 1.53 21.68 -11.21
CA GLN A 177 1.61 22.86 -10.35
C GLN A 177 2.98 22.98 -9.68
N PRO A 178 3.53 24.18 -9.53
CA PRO A 178 4.77 24.37 -8.79
C PRO A 178 4.57 24.00 -7.31
N LEU A 179 5.49 23.23 -6.76
CA LEU A 179 5.49 22.94 -5.34
C LEU A 179 5.83 24.18 -4.52
N PRO A 180 5.25 24.37 -3.33
CA PRO A 180 5.63 25.42 -2.41
C PRO A 180 7.13 25.37 -2.10
N ALA A 181 7.77 26.53 -2.01
CA ALA A 181 9.22 26.62 -1.79
C ALA A 181 9.66 25.95 -0.47
N GLU A 182 8.79 25.93 0.53
CA GLU A 182 9.00 25.28 1.83
C GLU A 182 9.17 23.78 1.69
N VAL A 183 8.33 23.14 0.86
CA VAL A 183 8.41 21.70 0.57
C VAL A 183 9.69 21.36 -0.18
N LEU A 184 10.14 22.24 -1.08
CA LEU A 184 11.38 22.02 -1.86
C LEU A 184 12.65 22.20 -1.03
N ARG A 185 12.62 22.98 0.06
CA ARG A 185 13.77 23.26 0.91
C ARG A 185 13.96 22.30 2.07
N ALA A 186 12.98 21.44 2.34
CA ALA A 186 13.09 20.47 3.41
C ALA A 186 14.25 19.48 3.10
N ASP A 187 15.17 19.33 4.03
CA ASP A 187 16.32 18.41 3.90
C ASP A 187 15.90 16.95 4.07
N ASN A 188 14.78 16.72 4.75
CA ASN A 188 14.26 15.38 5.02
C ASN A 188 13.17 14.98 4.01
N GLU A 189 13.20 13.72 3.59
CA GLU A 189 12.20 13.13 2.69
C GLU A 189 10.81 13.08 3.35
N VAL A 190 10.76 12.85 4.65
CA VAL A 190 9.55 12.83 5.47
C VAL A 190 9.68 13.86 6.60
N VAL A 191 8.72 14.76 6.69
CA VAL A 191 8.63 15.77 7.76
C VAL A 191 7.36 15.51 8.54
N VAL A 192 7.48 15.29 9.85
CA VAL A 192 6.34 15.16 10.76
C VAL A 192 6.08 16.51 11.41
N ASP A 193 4.90 17.06 11.24
CA ASP A 193 4.48 18.24 11.98
C ASP A 193 3.93 17.81 13.35
N GLU A 194 4.81 17.76 14.34
CA GLU A 194 4.48 17.32 15.69
C GLU A 194 3.41 18.21 16.34
N ALA A 195 3.40 19.50 16.02
CA ALA A 195 2.45 20.46 16.60
C ALA A 195 1.04 20.26 16.06
N GLU A 196 0.90 19.87 14.80
CA GLU A 196 -0.39 19.49 14.20
C GLU A 196 -0.81 18.07 14.61
N THR A 197 0.11 17.13 14.65
CA THR A 197 -0.18 15.71 14.91
C THR A 197 -0.86 15.47 16.27
N GLN A 198 -0.54 16.29 17.29
CA GLN A 198 -1.10 16.16 18.64
C GLN A 198 -2.45 16.89 18.85
N ARG A 199 -2.92 17.67 17.88
CA ARG A 199 -4.11 18.54 18.06
C ARG A 199 -5.42 17.97 17.54
N HIS A 200 -5.40 16.81 16.92
CA HIS A 200 -6.55 16.28 16.20
C HIS A 200 -7.41 15.36 17.08
N ASP A 201 -8.61 15.84 17.39
CA ASP A 201 -9.66 15.11 18.09
C ASP A 201 -10.45 14.14 17.16
N ASP A 202 -11.41 13.43 17.72
CA ASP A 202 -12.24 12.50 16.97
C ASP A 202 -13.06 13.18 15.87
N ALA A 203 -13.48 14.41 16.08
CA ALA A 203 -14.25 15.17 15.09
C ALA A 203 -13.41 15.49 13.85
N TYR A 204 -12.13 15.83 14.04
CA TYR A 204 -11.20 16.00 12.93
C TYR A 204 -11.08 14.71 12.11
N TRP A 205 -10.87 13.57 12.78
CA TRP A 205 -10.70 12.29 12.10
C TRP A 205 -11.96 11.85 11.37
N GLU A 206 -13.16 12.16 11.88
CA GLU A 206 -14.42 11.90 11.16
C GLU A 206 -14.54 12.74 9.89
N GLN A 207 -14.03 13.96 9.91
CA GLN A 207 -14.06 14.87 8.78
C GLN A 207 -13.06 14.53 7.67
N VAL A 208 -11.85 14.12 8.05
CA VAL A 208 -10.75 13.86 7.08
C VAL A 208 -10.83 12.46 6.47
N ARG A 209 -11.52 11.53 7.12
CA ARG A 209 -11.64 10.16 6.59
C ARG A 209 -12.46 10.16 5.30
N PRO A 210 -11.95 9.52 4.24
CA PRO A 210 -12.66 9.44 2.96
C PRO A 210 -13.88 8.52 3.00
N TYR A 211 -14.05 7.75 4.08
CA TYR A 211 -15.18 6.84 4.31
C TYR A 211 -15.47 6.72 5.82
N ARG A 212 -16.69 6.31 6.14
CA ARG A 212 -17.08 6.07 7.54
C ARG A 212 -16.50 4.76 8.04
N LEU A 213 -16.03 4.77 9.29
CA LEU A 213 -15.60 3.53 9.95
C LEU A 213 -16.76 2.53 10.06
N THR A 214 -16.45 1.27 9.85
CA THR A 214 -17.34 0.17 10.19
C THR A 214 -17.54 0.05 11.69
N ASP A 215 -18.57 -0.65 12.15
CA ASP A 215 -18.80 -0.88 13.59
C ASP A 215 -17.65 -1.62 14.26
N ARG A 216 -17.01 -2.53 13.54
CA ARG A 216 -15.82 -3.26 14.00
C ARG A 216 -14.63 -2.34 14.19
N GLU A 217 -14.38 -1.45 13.23
CA GLU A 217 -13.29 -0.47 13.30
C GLU A 217 -13.53 0.53 14.44
N ARG A 218 -14.77 1.01 14.61
CA ARG A 218 -15.15 1.87 15.76
C ARG A 218 -14.88 1.18 17.10
N GLY A 219 -15.22 -0.11 17.18
CA GLY A 219 -14.95 -0.90 18.38
C GLY A 219 -13.47 -1.00 18.73
N ILE A 220 -12.59 -1.11 17.73
CA ILE A 220 -11.13 -1.13 17.93
C ILE A 220 -10.64 0.23 18.46
N TYR A 221 -11.13 1.33 17.91
CA TYR A 221 -10.75 2.69 18.38
C TYR A 221 -11.28 3.03 19.77
N ALA A 222 -12.35 2.39 20.23
CA ALA A 222 -12.92 2.61 21.55
C ALA A 222 -12.25 1.76 22.67
N MET A 223 -11.39 0.80 22.29
CA MET A 223 -10.68 -0.06 23.25
C MET A 223 -9.31 0.51 23.71
N VAL A 224 -8.97 1.73 23.29
CA VAL A 224 -7.68 2.40 23.60
C VAL A 224 -7.90 3.57 24.55
#